data_2f2550a8f8041a860657e515e28aa7e5
#
_entry.id   2f2550a8f8041a860657e515e28aa7e5
#
_cell.length_a   1.000
_cell.length_b   1.000
_cell.length_c   1.000
_cell.angle_alpha   90.00
_cell.angle_beta   90.00
_cell.angle_gamma   90.00
#
_symmetry.space_group_name_H-M   'P 1'
#
loop_
_entity.id
_entity.type
_entity.pdbx_description
1 polymer ?
#
loop_
_entity_poly.entity_id
_entity_poly.type
_entity_poly.pdbx_seq_one_letter_code
_entity_poly.pdbx_strand_id
1 'polypeptide(L)'
;MTPSSQDDHPGKGRDAATAYSQVEVLFHAAVQLPQDERISWVMRQKDITPRIAENVMAALRADIRCEGNDDVDQESAAAVSIFAAALETQHSGLRPLPCIPNYEIIEEIARGGMGVVYRAQQKRPERIVAIKMLRMGIFSSPNEVQRFLNEANAASSLCHPAIVPIYEVGEIHGEPFITMKFINGATLDELLTQNEIATTAVIGKLLIVSQAIAEAHEQGIVHRDLKPSNILIDRTTGQPWVTDFGVARDLKLDSGLTTAGDIMGTPGYMAPEQALGKSGTVSPAADVYGLGAILYRILTGRPPIQAEGGDVARTIELIREHDVIAPRERDHRIPKELNTLCIKSLETDAKLRYQHAGAFADDLQRYLEGTAIQAKPRGLLQRLLSSARHRPGFAATLSVLGVFSVYHLVANYAGLRPDSHKFNTIVAVVVPVAIINAWFWQSWLRRTQGAAWTLYAWTTGEAVLLTCVVMAGGGAASGMNSAYFLLVAASVLRCRPLLVGYVTVLTMLCYSFVWAYSVFAVRQSADPLIAIPRLLALSLVGIIQYIALRHSSVSLESQVNRLSQRNSRN
;
A
#
# COMPACT_ATOMS: atom_id res chain seq x y z
N MET A 1 -42.17 -40.94 -21.47
CA MET A 1 -43.03 -39.73 -21.38
C MET A 1 -42.09 -38.54 -21.51
N THR A 2 -42.12 -38.03 -22.63
CA THR A 2 -41.87 -36.73 -23.29
C THR A 2 -41.01 -35.67 -22.57
N PRO A 3 -40.04 -35.12 -23.28
CA PRO A 3 -39.26 -33.92 -22.87
C PRO A 3 -40.01 -32.64 -23.27
N SER A 4 -39.86 -31.57 -22.50
CA SER A 4 -40.33 -30.24 -22.89
C SER A 4 -39.17 -29.31 -23.08
N SER A 5 -38.97 -28.96 -24.30
CA SER A 5 -38.83 -27.67 -25.03
C SER A 5 -37.80 -26.68 -24.46
N GLN A 6 -36.68 -26.60 -25.19
CA GLN A 6 -35.85 -25.43 -25.39
C GLN A 6 -36.67 -24.31 -26.05
N ASP A 7 -36.69 -23.14 -25.45
CA ASP A 7 -37.01 -21.89 -26.13
C ASP A 7 -35.74 -21.07 -26.35
N ASP A 8 -35.17 -21.25 -27.55
CA ASP A 8 -34.17 -20.40 -28.15
C ASP A 8 -34.84 -19.07 -28.57
N HIS A 9 -34.44 -17.95 -27.95
CA HIS A 9 -34.78 -16.60 -28.43
C HIS A 9 -33.57 -15.88 -29.01
N PRO A 10 -33.38 -15.88 -30.35
CA PRO A 10 -32.30 -15.15 -31.01
C PRO A 10 -32.59 -13.64 -31.27
N GLY A 11 -33.59 -13.04 -30.63
CA GLY A 11 -34.03 -11.65 -30.90
C GLY A 11 -33.40 -10.57 -30.04
N LYS A 12 -32.99 -10.84 -28.81
CA LYS A 12 -32.63 -9.81 -27.83
C LYS A 12 -31.32 -9.06 -28.07
N GLY A 13 -30.35 -9.64 -28.77
CA GLY A 13 -29.04 -9.00 -29.04
C GLY A 13 -29.07 -7.97 -30.18
N ARG A 14 -29.95 -8.15 -31.17
CA ARG A 14 -30.12 -7.20 -32.27
C ARG A 14 -30.86 -5.93 -31.84
N ASP A 15 -31.80 -6.05 -30.93
CA ASP A 15 -32.60 -4.91 -30.44
C ASP A 15 -31.76 -3.95 -29.57
N ALA A 16 -30.81 -4.46 -28.82
CA ALA A 16 -29.94 -3.63 -27.97
C ALA A 16 -28.90 -2.83 -28.77
N ALA A 17 -28.28 -3.42 -29.79
CA ALA A 17 -27.33 -2.73 -30.66
C ALA A 17 -28.03 -1.63 -31.49
N THR A 18 -29.26 -1.89 -31.94
CA THR A 18 -30.08 -0.93 -32.67
C THR A 18 -30.52 0.23 -31.74
N ALA A 19 -30.85 -0.04 -30.49
CA ALA A 19 -31.22 0.97 -29.50
C ALA A 19 -30.04 1.90 -29.15
N TYR A 20 -28.80 1.35 -29.04
CA TYR A 20 -27.60 2.12 -28.75
C TYR A 20 -27.29 3.10 -29.92
N SER A 21 -27.27 2.59 -31.13
CA SER A 21 -27.09 3.42 -32.33
C SER A 21 -28.14 4.53 -32.45
N GLN A 22 -29.39 4.28 -32.03
CA GLN A 22 -30.45 5.29 -32.02
C GLN A 22 -30.24 6.37 -30.95
N VAL A 23 -29.78 6.02 -29.75
CA VAL A 23 -29.45 6.99 -28.67
C VAL A 23 -28.33 7.91 -29.10
N GLU A 24 -27.26 7.38 -29.71
CA GLU A 24 -26.10 8.13 -30.18
C GLU A 24 -26.49 9.11 -31.31
N VAL A 25 -27.22 8.62 -32.29
CA VAL A 25 -27.71 9.46 -33.42
C VAL A 25 -28.61 10.59 -32.92
N LEU A 26 -29.53 10.30 -32.01
CA LEU A 26 -30.44 11.29 -31.45
C LEU A 26 -29.74 12.30 -30.53
N PHE A 27 -28.75 11.87 -29.77
CA PHE A 27 -27.94 12.76 -28.95
C PHE A 27 -27.15 13.74 -29.82
N HIS A 28 -26.40 13.25 -30.79
CA HIS A 28 -25.66 14.12 -31.73
C HIS A 28 -26.57 15.06 -32.50
N ALA A 29 -27.74 14.64 -32.91
CA ALA A 29 -28.70 15.52 -33.55
C ALA A 29 -29.26 16.59 -32.60
N ALA A 30 -29.50 16.24 -31.33
CA ALA A 30 -30.00 17.19 -30.34
C ALA A 30 -28.97 18.23 -29.93
N VAL A 31 -27.67 17.86 -29.81
CA VAL A 31 -26.59 18.77 -29.43
C VAL A 31 -26.36 19.88 -30.45
N GLN A 32 -26.73 19.66 -31.74
CA GLN A 32 -26.67 20.68 -32.79
C GLN A 32 -27.75 21.76 -32.64
N LEU A 33 -28.72 21.59 -31.75
CA LEU A 33 -29.78 22.54 -31.51
C LEU A 33 -29.45 23.49 -30.34
N PRO A 34 -30.07 24.70 -30.28
CA PRO A 34 -29.98 25.57 -29.12
C PRO A 34 -30.37 24.82 -27.85
N GLN A 35 -29.68 25.11 -26.71
CA GLN A 35 -29.77 24.37 -25.44
C GLN A 35 -31.21 24.24 -24.90
N ASP A 36 -32.00 25.30 -25.07
CA ASP A 36 -33.42 25.36 -24.66
C ASP A 36 -34.35 24.48 -25.51
N GLU A 37 -33.95 24.13 -26.76
CA GLU A 37 -34.74 23.31 -27.66
C GLU A 37 -34.40 21.82 -27.62
N ARG A 38 -33.24 21.43 -27.13
CA ARG A 38 -32.69 20.06 -27.16
C ARG A 38 -33.66 19.02 -26.55
N ILE A 39 -34.13 19.26 -25.34
CA ILE A 39 -35.02 18.34 -24.63
C ILE A 39 -36.40 18.28 -25.28
N SER A 40 -36.93 19.43 -25.69
CA SER A 40 -38.23 19.51 -26.37
C SER A 40 -38.24 18.85 -27.75
N TRP A 41 -37.10 18.86 -28.43
CA TRP A 41 -36.90 18.19 -29.73
C TRP A 41 -36.91 16.67 -29.55
N VAL A 42 -36.21 16.11 -28.56
CA VAL A 42 -36.22 14.66 -28.24
C VAL A 42 -37.62 14.17 -27.93
N MET A 43 -38.39 14.93 -27.15
CA MET A 43 -39.77 14.60 -26.81
C MET A 43 -40.75 14.59 -28.00
N ARG A 44 -40.41 15.26 -29.08
CA ARG A 44 -41.23 15.33 -30.30
C ARG A 44 -40.96 14.19 -31.28
N GLN A 45 -39.94 13.37 -31.07
CA GLN A 45 -39.63 12.22 -31.92
C GLN A 45 -40.68 11.11 -31.77
N LYS A 46 -41.37 10.74 -32.86
CA LYS A 46 -42.49 9.78 -32.80
C LYS A 46 -42.08 8.30 -32.81
N ASP A 47 -40.85 8.03 -33.29
CA ASP A 47 -40.36 6.67 -33.55
C ASP A 47 -39.35 6.15 -32.49
N ILE A 48 -39.35 6.76 -31.31
CA ILE A 48 -38.47 6.34 -30.20
C ILE A 48 -39.26 5.74 -29.05
N THR A 49 -38.70 4.68 -28.47
CA THR A 49 -39.27 4.09 -27.26
C THR A 49 -39.10 5.05 -26.08
N PRO A 50 -40.00 5.04 -25.06
CA PRO A 50 -39.86 5.88 -23.86
C PRO A 50 -38.50 5.75 -23.21
N ARG A 51 -37.91 4.58 -23.26
CA ARG A 51 -36.59 4.26 -22.70
C ARG A 51 -35.43 4.92 -23.46
N ILE A 52 -35.51 4.98 -24.81
CA ILE A 52 -34.53 5.67 -25.63
C ILE A 52 -34.61 7.18 -25.39
N ALA A 53 -35.82 7.74 -25.31
CA ALA A 53 -36.03 9.15 -24.99
C ALA A 53 -35.44 9.52 -23.61
N GLU A 54 -35.66 8.69 -22.61
CA GLU A 54 -35.15 8.89 -21.25
C GLU A 54 -33.63 8.87 -21.19
N ASN A 55 -32.99 7.96 -21.92
CA ASN A 55 -31.53 7.85 -22.03
C ASN A 55 -30.91 9.07 -22.74
N VAL A 56 -31.48 9.53 -23.85
CA VAL A 56 -31.03 10.73 -24.55
C VAL A 56 -31.20 11.99 -23.69
N MET A 57 -32.31 12.10 -22.95
CA MET A 57 -32.53 13.23 -22.03
C MET A 57 -31.57 13.22 -20.85
N ALA A 58 -31.18 12.05 -20.32
CA ALA A 58 -30.19 11.93 -19.26
C ALA A 58 -28.82 12.40 -19.75
N ALA A 59 -28.40 12.01 -20.97
CA ALA A 59 -27.18 12.45 -21.60
C ALA A 59 -27.16 13.98 -21.83
N LEU A 60 -28.25 14.54 -22.37
CA LEU A 60 -28.37 15.99 -22.58
C LEU A 60 -28.37 16.80 -21.27
N ARG A 61 -28.92 16.28 -20.17
CA ARG A 61 -28.86 16.93 -18.85
C ARG A 61 -27.45 16.90 -18.27
N ALA A 62 -26.65 15.88 -18.57
CA ALA A 62 -25.23 15.84 -18.19
C ALA A 62 -24.42 16.87 -18.99
N ASP A 63 -24.64 16.96 -20.30
CA ASP A 63 -24.03 17.93 -21.20
C ASP A 63 -24.31 19.38 -20.76
N ILE A 64 -25.56 19.72 -20.46
CA ILE A 64 -25.97 21.05 -19.98
C ILE A 64 -25.30 21.44 -18.66
N ARG A 65 -24.97 20.49 -17.77
CA ARG A 65 -24.26 20.77 -16.52
C ARG A 65 -22.78 21.10 -16.72
N CYS A 66 -22.21 20.67 -17.84
CA CYS A 66 -20.80 20.88 -18.19
C CYS A 66 -20.57 22.21 -18.93
N GLU A 67 -21.56 22.75 -19.64
CA GLU A 67 -21.44 24.00 -20.45
C GLU A 67 -21.23 25.30 -19.61
N GLY A 68 -21.00 25.20 -18.30
CA GLY A 68 -20.67 26.34 -17.44
C GLY A 68 -19.18 26.75 -17.41
N ASN A 69 -18.29 26.08 -18.17
CA ASN A 69 -16.85 26.36 -18.26
C ASN A 69 -16.37 26.24 -19.71
N ASP A 70 -15.63 27.25 -20.18
CA ASP A 70 -15.20 27.45 -21.58
C ASP A 70 -14.10 26.49 -22.11
N ASP A 71 -14.32 25.14 -22.11
CA ASP A 71 -13.46 24.19 -22.86
C ASP A 71 -14.33 23.07 -23.48
N VAL A 72 -14.91 23.39 -24.65
CA VAL A 72 -16.10 22.73 -25.23
C VAL A 72 -15.85 21.36 -25.88
N ASP A 73 -14.63 20.99 -26.29
CA ASP A 73 -14.40 19.78 -27.11
C ASP A 73 -13.99 18.52 -26.35
N GLN A 74 -13.44 18.63 -25.15
CA GLN A 74 -13.01 17.47 -24.33
C GLN A 74 -14.08 16.98 -23.34
N GLU A 75 -14.97 17.86 -22.87
CA GLU A 75 -15.99 17.53 -21.87
C GLU A 75 -17.19 16.78 -22.47
N SER A 76 -17.56 17.04 -23.71
CA SER A 76 -18.61 16.29 -24.41
C SER A 76 -18.24 14.80 -24.58
N ALA A 77 -16.96 14.51 -24.85
CA ALA A 77 -16.44 13.14 -24.93
C ALA A 77 -16.40 12.47 -23.54
N ALA A 78 -16.12 13.22 -22.48
CA ALA A 78 -16.13 12.73 -21.11
C ALA A 78 -17.55 12.43 -20.60
N ALA A 79 -18.54 13.28 -20.93
CA ALA A 79 -19.94 13.05 -20.57
C ALA A 79 -20.52 11.80 -21.27
N VAL A 80 -20.18 11.60 -22.54
CA VAL A 80 -20.54 10.38 -23.29
C VAL A 80 -19.85 9.15 -22.70
N SER A 81 -18.60 9.26 -22.25
CA SER A 81 -17.84 8.20 -21.61
C SER A 81 -18.44 7.81 -20.24
N ILE A 82 -18.82 8.79 -19.41
CA ILE A 82 -19.48 8.55 -18.11
C ILE A 82 -20.86 7.92 -18.30
N PHE A 83 -21.59 8.34 -19.33
CA PHE A 83 -22.90 7.78 -19.66
C PHE A 83 -22.78 6.36 -20.22
N ALA A 84 -21.80 6.10 -21.08
CA ALA A 84 -21.48 4.76 -21.55
C ALA A 84 -21.12 3.84 -20.38
N ALA A 85 -20.31 4.30 -19.42
CA ALA A 85 -19.96 3.56 -18.20
C ALA A 85 -21.18 3.30 -17.28
N ALA A 86 -22.11 4.24 -17.18
CA ALA A 86 -23.35 4.08 -16.41
C ALA A 86 -24.33 3.08 -17.05
N LEU A 87 -24.43 3.07 -18.38
CA LEU A 87 -25.18 2.04 -19.14
C LEU A 87 -24.54 0.66 -19.03
N GLU A 88 -23.21 0.60 -18.93
CA GLU A 88 -22.43 -0.61 -18.73
C GLU A 88 -22.75 -1.33 -17.41
N THR A 89 -23.08 -0.58 -16.38
CA THR A 89 -23.38 -1.12 -15.04
C THR A 89 -24.78 -1.79 -14.97
N GLN A 90 -25.66 -1.51 -15.91
CA GLN A 90 -27.05 -2.03 -15.90
C GLN A 90 -27.31 -3.21 -16.86
N HIS A 91 -26.37 -3.59 -17.72
CA HIS A 91 -26.56 -4.69 -18.66
C HIS A 91 -25.42 -5.71 -18.58
N SER A 92 -25.56 -6.70 -17.73
CA SER A 92 -24.91 -8.01 -17.86
C SER A 92 -25.46 -8.76 -19.08
N GLY A 93 -25.03 -8.40 -20.28
CA GLY A 93 -25.46 -9.06 -21.52
C GLY A 93 -24.62 -8.63 -22.72
N LEU A 94 -23.65 -9.49 -23.09
CA LEU A 94 -22.94 -9.57 -24.39
C LEU A 94 -22.71 -8.23 -25.11
N ARG A 95 -21.60 -7.57 -24.77
CA ARG A 95 -21.05 -6.53 -25.64
C ARG A 95 -20.63 -7.17 -26.98
N PRO A 96 -20.83 -6.48 -28.12
CA PRO A 96 -20.27 -6.95 -29.37
C PRO A 96 -18.74 -7.05 -29.19
N LEU A 97 -18.19 -8.21 -29.56
CA LEU A 97 -16.75 -8.44 -29.56
C LEU A 97 -16.07 -7.42 -30.48
N PRO A 98 -14.93 -6.84 -30.10
CA PRO A 98 -14.24 -5.85 -30.92
C PRO A 98 -13.83 -6.46 -32.26
N CYS A 99 -14.01 -5.70 -33.36
CA CYS A 99 -13.56 -6.12 -34.69
C CYS A 99 -12.11 -5.64 -34.89
N ILE A 100 -11.14 -6.55 -34.79
CA ILE A 100 -9.72 -6.25 -34.96
C ILE A 100 -9.26 -6.86 -36.29
N PRO A 101 -8.71 -6.08 -37.25
CA PRO A 101 -8.21 -6.61 -38.49
C PRO A 101 -7.21 -7.75 -38.27
N ASN A 102 -7.29 -8.81 -39.10
CA ASN A 102 -6.46 -10.00 -38.99
C ASN A 102 -6.71 -10.90 -37.77
N TYR A 103 -7.66 -10.55 -36.87
CA TYR A 103 -8.00 -11.34 -35.69
C TYR A 103 -9.48 -11.67 -35.65
N GLU A 104 -9.80 -12.87 -35.19
CA GLU A 104 -11.16 -13.31 -34.88
C GLU A 104 -11.24 -13.58 -33.38
N ILE A 105 -12.02 -12.75 -32.68
CA ILE A 105 -12.16 -12.86 -31.24
C ILE A 105 -13.02 -14.09 -30.92
N ILE A 106 -12.48 -14.97 -30.06
CA ILE A 106 -13.15 -16.22 -29.66
C ILE A 106 -13.96 -15.96 -28.38
N GLU A 107 -13.33 -15.40 -27.36
CA GLU A 107 -13.95 -15.18 -26.04
C GLU A 107 -13.21 -14.10 -25.25
N GLU A 108 -13.89 -13.50 -24.27
CA GLU A 108 -13.27 -12.65 -23.24
C GLU A 108 -12.67 -13.56 -22.18
N ILE A 109 -11.35 -13.43 -21.90
CA ILE A 109 -10.66 -14.22 -20.88
C ILE A 109 -10.69 -13.54 -19.52
N ALA A 110 -10.42 -12.22 -19.51
CA ALA A 110 -10.31 -11.44 -18.29
C ALA A 110 -10.70 -9.99 -18.52
N ARG A 111 -11.28 -9.38 -17.49
CA ARG A 111 -11.63 -7.96 -17.46
C ARG A 111 -11.08 -7.32 -16.19
N GLY A 112 -10.35 -6.25 -16.35
CA GLY A 112 -9.76 -5.50 -15.24
C GLY A 112 -9.88 -3.99 -15.44
N GLY A 113 -9.39 -3.23 -14.50
CA GLY A 113 -9.44 -1.76 -14.56
C GLY A 113 -8.57 -1.13 -15.63
N MET A 114 -7.58 -1.86 -16.15
CA MET A 114 -6.71 -1.37 -17.23
C MET A 114 -7.24 -1.74 -18.62
N GLY A 115 -8.15 -2.71 -18.73
CA GLY A 115 -8.62 -3.15 -20.03
C GLY A 115 -9.27 -4.52 -19.99
N VAL A 116 -9.42 -5.10 -21.18
CA VAL A 116 -10.01 -6.41 -21.40
C VAL A 116 -9.03 -7.29 -22.16
N VAL A 117 -8.92 -8.55 -21.75
CA VAL A 117 -8.09 -9.55 -22.42
C VAL A 117 -9.01 -10.53 -23.15
N TYR A 118 -8.78 -10.72 -24.44
CA TYR A 118 -9.52 -11.64 -25.28
C TYR A 118 -8.62 -12.78 -25.75
N ARG A 119 -9.19 -13.97 -25.88
CA ARG A 119 -8.63 -15.05 -26.68
C ARG A 119 -9.07 -14.88 -28.13
N ALA A 120 -8.14 -14.92 -29.07
CA ALA A 120 -8.42 -14.70 -30.46
C ALA A 120 -7.63 -15.65 -31.38
N GLN A 121 -8.17 -15.93 -32.56
CA GLN A 121 -7.49 -16.56 -33.66
C GLN A 121 -6.87 -15.49 -34.54
N GLN A 122 -5.55 -15.41 -34.62
CA GLN A 122 -4.85 -14.64 -35.65
C GLN A 122 -4.94 -15.36 -36.97
N LYS A 123 -5.33 -14.66 -38.06
CA LYS A 123 -5.54 -15.25 -39.39
C LYS A 123 -4.23 -15.42 -40.15
N ARG A 124 -3.29 -14.49 -39.98
CA ARG A 124 -1.97 -14.53 -40.63
C ARG A 124 -0.90 -13.96 -39.70
N PRO A 125 0.06 -14.81 -39.23
CA PRO A 125 0.08 -16.28 -39.32
C PRO A 125 -1.06 -16.90 -38.48
N GLU A 126 -1.51 -18.08 -38.87
CA GLU A 126 -2.59 -18.77 -38.14
C GLU A 126 -2.11 -19.28 -36.79
N ARG A 127 -2.63 -18.72 -35.70
CA ARG A 127 -2.33 -19.10 -34.33
C ARG A 127 -3.34 -18.53 -33.33
N ILE A 128 -3.44 -19.17 -32.16
CA ILE A 128 -4.19 -18.62 -31.03
C ILE A 128 -3.32 -17.61 -30.28
N VAL A 129 -3.89 -16.44 -29.97
CA VAL A 129 -3.24 -15.33 -29.26
C VAL A 129 -4.11 -14.82 -28.13
N ALA A 130 -3.50 -14.12 -27.19
CA ALA A 130 -4.19 -13.24 -26.24
C ALA A 130 -4.09 -11.80 -26.75
N ILE A 131 -5.20 -11.07 -26.76
CA ILE A 131 -5.25 -9.64 -27.13
C ILE A 131 -5.69 -8.86 -25.90
N LYS A 132 -4.83 -7.98 -25.42
CA LYS A 132 -5.13 -7.06 -24.33
C LYS A 132 -5.47 -5.70 -24.92
N MET A 133 -6.72 -5.28 -24.81
CA MET A 133 -7.20 -3.95 -25.19
C MET A 133 -7.25 -3.05 -23.98
N LEU A 134 -6.71 -1.85 -24.09
CA LEU A 134 -6.68 -0.86 -23.02
C LEU A 134 -7.81 0.16 -23.22
N ARG A 135 -8.41 0.59 -22.11
CA ARG A 135 -9.48 1.59 -22.17
C ARG A 135 -8.90 2.99 -22.35
N MET A 136 -9.45 3.78 -23.28
CA MET A 136 -9.05 5.18 -23.49
C MET A 136 -9.11 6.05 -22.25
N GLY A 137 -10.08 5.85 -21.36
CA GLY A 137 -10.20 6.61 -20.11
C GLY A 137 -9.08 6.40 -19.07
N ILE A 138 -8.06 5.55 -19.39
CA ILE A 138 -6.87 5.38 -18.56
C ILE A 138 -5.81 6.45 -18.89
N PHE A 139 -5.81 6.98 -20.11
CA PHE A 139 -4.84 7.94 -20.60
C PHE A 139 -5.45 9.34 -20.55
N SER A 140 -4.73 10.26 -19.90
CA SER A 140 -5.15 11.67 -19.79
C SER A 140 -4.67 12.51 -21.00
N SER A 141 -3.75 11.96 -21.80
CA SER A 141 -3.18 12.68 -22.93
C SER A 141 -2.64 11.75 -24.03
N PRO A 142 -2.54 12.21 -25.31
CA PRO A 142 -1.89 11.48 -26.39
C PRO A 142 -0.42 11.11 -26.10
N ASN A 143 0.27 11.93 -25.32
CA ASN A 143 1.65 11.66 -24.92
C ASN A 143 1.77 10.42 -24.02
N GLU A 144 0.76 10.15 -23.20
CA GLU A 144 0.71 8.95 -22.36
C GLU A 144 0.49 7.69 -23.20
N VAL A 145 -0.39 7.76 -24.21
CA VAL A 145 -0.58 6.66 -25.17
C VAL A 145 0.73 6.34 -25.89
N GLN A 146 1.44 7.38 -26.37
CA GLN A 146 2.72 7.20 -27.07
C GLN A 146 3.80 6.61 -26.14
N ARG A 147 3.86 7.04 -24.87
CA ARG A 147 4.77 6.47 -23.87
C ARG A 147 4.46 4.99 -23.65
N PHE A 148 3.18 4.65 -23.46
CA PHE A 148 2.72 3.26 -23.33
C PHE A 148 3.15 2.40 -24.54
N LEU A 149 2.93 2.86 -25.76
CA LEU A 149 3.31 2.14 -26.98
C LEU A 149 4.82 1.93 -27.08
N ASN A 150 5.62 2.93 -26.69
CA ASN A 150 7.08 2.84 -26.66
C ASN A 150 7.58 1.81 -25.64
N GLU A 151 6.98 1.78 -24.43
CA GLU A 151 7.34 0.82 -23.39
C GLU A 151 6.90 -0.61 -23.77
N ALA A 152 5.71 -0.77 -24.38
CA ALA A 152 5.25 -2.06 -24.89
C ALA A 152 6.17 -2.59 -26.00
N ASN A 153 6.63 -1.70 -26.91
CA ASN A 153 7.61 -2.04 -27.94
C ASN A 153 8.96 -2.43 -27.33
N ALA A 154 9.44 -1.74 -26.30
CA ALA A 154 10.66 -2.16 -25.58
C ALA A 154 10.48 -3.54 -24.96
N ALA A 155 9.36 -3.81 -24.30
CA ALA A 155 9.07 -5.12 -23.72
C ALA A 155 8.96 -6.23 -24.79
N SER A 156 8.57 -5.90 -26.03
CA SER A 156 8.48 -6.87 -27.14
C SER A 156 9.84 -7.39 -27.60
N SER A 157 10.94 -6.69 -27.27
CA SER A 157 12.29 -7.15 -27.58
C SER A 157 12.79 -8.27 -26.67
N LEU A 158 12.12 -8.51 -25.53
CA LEU A 158 12.49 -9.55 -24.58
C LEU A 158 12.22 -10.94 -25.16
N CYS A 159 13.27 -11.78 -25.21
CA CYS A 159 13.20 -13.12 -25.72
C CYS A 159 13.72 -14.11 -24.66
N HIS A 160 12.86 -14.50 -23.73
CA HIS A 160 13.17 -15.48 -22.68
C HIS A 160 12.07 -16.54 -22.59
N PRO A 161 12.39 -17.83 -22.34
CA PRO A 161 11.39 -18.92 -22.31
C PRO A 161 10.33 -18.77 -21.23
N ALA A 162 10.53 -17.91 -20.23
CA ALA A 162 9.56 -17.63 -19.18
C ALA A 162 8.98 -16.20 -19.24
N ILE A 163 9.14 -15.46 -20.34
CA ILE A 163 8.47 -14.19 -20.61
C ILE A 163 7.47 -14.40 -21.74
N VAL A 164 6.24 -13.93 -21.56
CA VAL A 164 5.20 -14.03 -22.60
C VAL A 164 5.60 -13.17 -23.80
N PRO A 165 5.86 -13.78 -24.99
CA PRO A 165 6.22 -13.01 -26.18
C PRO A 165 5.09 -12.09 -26.63
N ILE A 166 5.41 -10.81 -26.84
CA ILE A 166 4.54 -9.84 -27.48
C ILE A 166 4.72 -9.98 -29.00
N TYR A 167 3.63 -10.09 -29.74
CA TYR A 167 3.65 -10.28 -31.18
C TYR A 167 3.39 -8.99 -31.95
N GLU A 168 2.52 -8.13 -31.43
CA GLU A 168 2.13 -6.89 -32.07
C GLU A 168 1.68 -5.88 -31.02
N VAL A 169 2.01 -4.63 -31.22
CA VAL A 169 1.53 -3.48 -30.47
C VAL A 169 0.88 -2.54 -31.47
N GLY A 170 -0.37 -2.18 -31.27
CA GLY A 170 -1.14 -1.38 -32.22
C GLY A 170 -2.22 -0.55 -31.55
N GLU A 171 -2.98 0.14 -32.41
CA GLU A 171 -4.11 1.00 -32.02
C GLU A 171 -5.27 0.77 -32.97
N ILE A 172 -6.49 0.69 -32.44
CA ILE A 172 -7.74 0.57 -33.20
C ILE A 172 -8.76 1.54 -32.63
N HIS A 173 -9.30 2.40 -33.50
CA HIS A 173 -10.27 3.44 -33.10
C HIS A 173 -9.81 4.29 -31.91
N GLY A 174 -8.50 4.56 -31.81
CA GLY A 174 -7.92 5.27 -30.68
C GLY A 174 -7.64 4.40 -29.44
N GLU A 175 -8.04 3.13 -29.44
CA GLU A 175 -7.77 2.21 -28.33
C GLU A 175 -6.50 1.40 -28.57
N PRO A 176 -5.46 1.54 -27.70
CA PRO A 176 -4.25 0.73 -27.80
C PRO A 176 -4.52 -0.73 -27.50
N PHE A 177 -3.88 -1.63 -28.24
CA PHE A 177 -3.91 -3.07 -27.99
C PHE A 177 -2.52 -3.71 -28.07
N ILE A 178 -2.37 -4.83 -27.38
CA ILE A 178 -1.17 -5.67 -27.42
C ILE A 178 -1.62 -7.09 -27.72
N THR A 179 -1.02 -7.73 -28.75
CA THR A 179 -1.18 -9.15 -28.98
C THR A 179 0.02 -9.92 -28.45
N MET A 180 -0.24 -11.01 -27.78
CA MET A 180 0.78 -11.82 -27.16
C MET A 180 0.45 -13.32 -27.23
N LYS A 181 1.42 -14.14 -26.90
CA LYS A 181 1.22 -15.61 -26.81
C LYS A 181 0.10 -15.92 -25.83
N PHE A 182 -0.88 -16.69 -26.27
CA PHE A 182 -1.87 -17.27 -25.37
C PHE A 182 -1.27 -18.41 -24.56
N ILE A 183 -1.36 -18.32 -23.23
CA ILE A 183 -0.95 -19.36 -22.29
C ILE A 183 -2.19 -20.06 -21.77
N ASN A 184 -2.33 -21.34 -22.07
CA ASN A 184 -3.42 -22.15 -21.52
C ASN A 184 -3.09 -22.58 -20.10
N GLY A 185 -3.44 -21.76 -19.12
CA GLY A 185 -3.02 -21.97 -17.74
C GLY A 185 -3.87 -21.22 -16.73
N ALA A 186 -3.35 -21.17 -15.52
CA ALA A 186 -3.90 -20.40 -14.42
C ALA A 186 -2.84 -19.41 -13.89
N THR A 187 -3.28 -18.36 -13.22
CA THR A 187 -2.37 -17.44 -12.53
C THR A 187 -1.77 -18.13 -11.30
N LEU A 188 -0.56 -17.72 -10.92
CA LEU A 188 0.05 -18.20 -9.68
C LEU A 188 -0.82 -17.85 -8.45
N ASP A 189 -1.55 -16.73 -8.48
CA ASP A 189 -2.43 -16.33 -7.38
C ASP A 189 -3.61 -17.29 -7.21
N GLU A 190 -4.23 -17.72 -8.32
CA GLU A 190 -5.29 -18.75 -8.31
C GLU A 190 -4.78 -20.06 -7.72
N LEU A 191 -3.63 -20.55 -8.19
CA LEU A 191 -3.04 -21.81 -7.72
C LEU A 191 -2.63 -21.76 -6.25
N LEU A 192 -2.11 -20.63 -5.77
CA LEU A 192 -1.79 -20.40 -4.36
C LEU A 192 -3.05 -20.31 -3.48
N THR A 193 -4.14 -19.78 -4.01
CA THR A 193 -5.40 -19.65 -3.29
C THR A 193 -6.11 -20.98 -3.15
N GLN A 194 -6.03 -21.83 -4.18
CA GLN A 194 -6.62 -23.17 -4.21
C GLN A 194 -5.76 -24.23 -3.50
N ASN A 195 -4.53 -23.88 -3.08
CA ASN A 195 -3.54 -24.80 -2.49
C ASN A 195 -3.22 -25.99 -3.41
N GLU A 196 -3.26 -25.81 -4.72
CA GLU A 196 -3.06 -26.87 -5.71
C GLU A 196 -1.60 -27.24 -5.94
N ILE A 197 -0.65 -26.44 -5.45
CA ILE A 197 0.79 -26.65 -5.70
C ILE A 197 1.58 -26.73 -4.39
N ALA A 198 2.45 -27.74 -4.29
CA ALA A 198 3.40 -27.86 -3.18
C ALA A 198 4.39 -26.69 -3.14
N THR A 199 4.67 -26.16 -1.94
CA THR A 199 5.53 -24.99 -1.72
C THR A 199 6.89 -25.10 -2.41
N THR A 200 7.55 -26.26 -2.36
CA THR A 200 8.85 -26.49 -3.02
C THR A 200 8.79 -26.37 -4.53
N ALA A 201 7.72 -26.90 -5.16
CA ALA A 201 7.52 -26.76 -6.60
C ALA A 201 7.30 -25.31 -7.02
N VAL A 202 6.58 -24.52 -6.21
CA VAL A 202 6.36 -23.08 -6.46
C VAL A 202 7.66 -22.29 -6.32
N ILE A 203 8.51 -22.63 -5.35
CA ILE A 203 9.83 -22.00 -5.19
C ILE A 203 10.70 -22.24 -6.44
N GLY A 204 10.69 -23.45 -7.02
CA GLY A 204 11.38 -23.74 -8.29
C GLY A 204 10.86 -22.89 -9.46
N LYS A 205 9.54 -22.64 -9.52
CA LYS A 205 8.96 -21.74 -10.52
C LYS A 205 9.35 -20.28 -10.28
N LEU A 206 9.42 -19.85 -9.03
CA LEU A 206 9.87 -18.50 -8.68
C LEU A 206 11.34 -18.29 -9.05
N LEU A 207 12.18 -19.31 -8.98
CA LEU A 207 13.56 -19.24 -9.48
C LEU A 207 13.58 -18.92 -10.98
N ILE A 208 12.80 -19.65 -11.81
CA ILE A 208 12.72 -19.41 -13.26
C ILE A 208 12.21 -17.98 -13.55
N VAL A 209 11.18 -17.52 -12.82
CA VAL A 209 10.67 -16.14 -12.92
C VAL A 209 11.76 -15.14 -12.58
N SER A 210 12.53 -15.38 -11.51
CA SER A 210 13.60 -14.47 -11.07
C SER A 210 14.73 -14.36 -12.10
N GLN A 211 15.05 -15.45 -12.78
CA GLN A 211 16.02 -15.49 -13.89
C GLN A 211 15.51 -14.70 -15.10
N ALA A 212 14.23 -14.83 -15.44
CA ALA A 212 13.58 -14.05 -16.50
C ALA A 212 13.60 -12.53 -16.22
N ILE A 213 13.34 -12.14 -14.99
CA ILE A 213 13.41 -10.74 -14.57
C ILE A 213 14.87 -10.24 -14.57
N ALA A 214 15.85 -11.09 -14.23
CA ALA A 214 17.26 -10.72 -14.30
C ALA A 214 17.68 -10.40 -15.75
N GLU A 215 17.27 -11.21 -16.72
CA GLU A 215 17.54 -10.96 -18.14
C GLU A 215 16.87 -9.66 -18.64
N ALA A 216 15.63 -9.40 -18.23
CA ALA A 216 14.97 -8.13 -18.54
C ALA A 216 15.75 -6.92 -17.98
N HIS A 217 16.26 -7.04 -16.75
CA HIS A 217 17.08 -5.98 -16.12
C HIS A 217 18.40 -5.74 -16.88
N GLU A 218 19.05 -6.78 -17.43
CA GLU A 218 20.25 -6.64 -18.25
C GLU A 218 19.98 -5.85 -19.54
N GLN A 219 18.75 -5.93 -20.06
CA GLN A 219 18.31 -5.15 -21.21
C GLN A 219 17.73 -3.76 -20.81
N GLY A 220 17.82 -3.38 -19.53
CA GLY A 220 17.35 -2.10 -19.01
C GLY A 220 15.82 -2.03 -18.82
N ILE A 221 15.12 -3.17 -18.90
CA ILE A 221 13.66 -3.23 -18.78
C ILE A 221 13.29 -3.67 -17.36
N VAL A 222 12.49 -2.86 -16.67
CA VAL A 222 11.98 -3.11 -15.30
C VAL A 222 10.49 -3.45 -15.39
N HIS A 223 10.05 -4.49 -14.69
CA HIS A 223 8.66 -4.97 -14.75
C HIS A 223 7.67 -4.05 -14.01
N ARG A 224 8.06 -3.50 -12.85
CA ARG A 224 7.32 -2.53 -12.02
C ARG A 224 6.00 -2.98 -11.39
N ASP A 225 5.40 -4.09 -11.80
CA ASP A 225 4.14 -4.63 -11.26
C ASP A 225 4.20 -6.15 -11.03
N LEU A 226 5.31 -6.65 -10.44
CA LEU A 226 5.44 -8.06 -10.11
C LEU A 226 4.51 -8.47 -8.99
N LYS A 227 3.61 -9.41 -9.30
CA LYS A 227 2.63 -10.01 -8.38
C LYS A 227 2.20 -11.38 -8.88
N PRO A 228 1.61 -12.25 -8.03
CA PRO A 228 1.25 -13.61 -8.44
C PRO A 228 0.26 -13.68 -9.61
N SER A 229 -0.62 -12.68 -9.78
CA SER A 229 -1.58 -12.63 -10.90
C SER A 229 -0.92 -12.31 -12.25
N ASN A 230 0.32 -11.79 -12.27
CA ASN A 230 1.09 -11.53 -13.49
C ASN A 230 2.09 -12.67 -13.82
N ILE A 231 1.93 -13.83 -13.17
CA ILE A 231 2.67 -15.05 -13.45
C ILE A 231 1.66 -16.13 -13.84
N LEU A 232 1.70 -16.55 -15.09
CA LEU A 232 0.87 -17.65 -15.61
C LEU A 232 1.61 -18.97 -15.52
N ILE A 233 0.92 -20.02 -15.12
CA ILE A 233 1.48 -21.39 -15.10
C ILE A 233 0.75 -22.20 -16.16
N ASP A 234 1.47 -22.61 -17.19
CA ASP A 234 0.93 -23.44 -18.26
C ASP A 234 0.47 -24.79 -17.71
N ARG A 235 -0.77 -25.19 -18.00
CA ARG A 235 -1.37 -26.42 -17.47
C ARG A 235 -0.70 -27.68 -17.99
N THR A 236 -0.15 -27.64 -19.20
CA THR A 236 0.42 -28.83 -19.87
C THR A 236 1.85 -29.05 -19.45
N THR A 237 2.65 -27.99 -19.43
CA THR A 237 4.10 -28.07 -19.17
C THR A 237 4.48 -27.73 -17.73
N GLY A 238 3.61 -27.06 -16.99
CA GLY A 238 3.90 -26.50 -15.69
C GLY A 238 4.89 -25.33 -15.73
N GLN A 239 5.23 -24.83 -16.92
CA GLN A 239 6.17 -23.71 -17.15
C GLN A 239 5.58 -22.40 -16.62
N PRO A 240 6.31 -21.59 -15.83
CA PRO A 240 5.90 -20.26 -15.47
C PRO A 240 6.17 -19.28 -16.61
N TRP A 241 5.26 -18.32 -16.79
CA TRP A 241 5.35 -17.26 -17.78
C TRP A 241 5.05 -15.91 -17.11
N VAL A 242 5.96 -14.95 -17.21
CA VAL A 242 5.77 -13.57 -16.76
C VAL A 242 5.03 -12.80 -17.84
N THR A 243 3.96 -12.13 -17.46
CA THR A 243 3.14 -11.27 -18.33
C THR A 243 2.99 -9.87 -17.74
N ASP A 244 2.47 -8.94 -18.52
CA ASP A 244 2.09 -7.61 -18.06
C ASP A 244 3.26 -6.81 -17.44
N PHE A 245 4.39 -6.71 -18.16
CA PHE A 245 5.40 -5.70 -17.84
C PHE A 245 4.70 -4.35 -17.69
N GLY A 246 4.91 -3.67 -16.57
CA GLY A 246 4.09 -2.59 -16.00
C GLY A 246 4.03 -1.27 -16.78
N VAL A 247 3.87 -1.39 -18.09
CA VAL A 247 3.83 -0.35 -19.10
C VAL A 247 2.81 0.77 -18.79
N ALA A 248 1.68 0.42 -18.13
CA ALA A 248 0.60 1.38 -17.84
C ALA A 248 0.68 2.00 -16.42
N ARG A 249 1.66 1.67 -15.59
CA ARG A 249 1.66 2.09 -14.18
C ARG A 249 2.32 3.44 -13.94
N ASP A 250 3.35 3.79 -14.70
CA ASP A 250 4.00 5.11 -14.60
C ASP A 250 3.04 6.25 -14.99
N LEU A 251 2.09 5.97 -15.89
CA LEU A 251 1.11 6.95 -16.38
C LEU A 251 0.16 7.44 -15.27
N LYS A 252 -0.26 6.55 -14.35
CA LYS A 252 -1.17 6.92 -13.25
C LYS A 252 -0.48 7.65 -12.10
N LEU A 253 0.81 7.44 -11.90
CA LEU A 253 1.57 8.08 -10.82
C LEU A 253 1.98 9.52 -11.19
N ASP A 254 2.24 9.79 -12.49
CA ASP A 254 2.62 11.12 -12.98
C ASP A 254 1.42 12.09 -13.08
N SER A 255 0.21 11.58 -13.32
CA SER A 255 -1.00 12.41 -13.52
C SER A 255 -1.56 13.01 -12.23
N GLY A 256 -1.05 12.64 -11.04
CA GLY A 256 -1.55 13.17 -9.75
C GLY A 256 -3.03 12.83 -9.45
N LEU A 257 -3.71 12.14 -10.35
CA LEU A 257 -5.11 11.73 -10.26
C LEU A 257 -5.27 10.43 -9.45
N THR A 258 -4.71 10.39 -8.24
CA THR A 258 -5.03 9.34 -7.29
C THR A 258 -6.27 9.72 -6.50
N THR A 259 -7.43 9.72 -7.14
CA THR A 259 -8.70 9.65 -6.42
C THR A 259 -8.77 8.26 -5.77
N ALA A 260 -9.22 8.17 -4.52
CA ALA A 260 -9.21 6.95 -3.70
C ALA A 260 -9.96 5.73 -4.31
N GLY A 261 -10.59 5.88 -5.49
CA GLY A 261 -11.27 4.84 -6.25
C GLY A 261 -10.48 4.25 -7.42
N ASP A 262 -9.39 4.90 -7.89
CA ASP A 262 -8.71 4.55 -9.16
C ASP A 262 -7.45 3.67 -8.99
N ILE A 263 -7.01 3.39 -7.75
CA ILE A 263 -5.90 2.46 -7.52
C ILE A 263 -6.43 1.03 -7.60
N MET A 264 -6.57 0.54 -8.84
CA MET A 264 -7.01 -0.81 -9.13
C MET A 264 -5.80 -1.75 -9.15
N GLY A 265 -5.68 -2.59 -8.14
CA GLY A 265 -4.62 -3.59 -7.99
C GLY A 265 -4.46 -4.00 -6.52
N THR A 266 -3.73 -5.08 -6.29
CA THR A 266 -3.40 -5.54 -4.93
C THR A 266 -2.12 -4.82 -4.49
N PRO A 267 -2.20 -3.69 -3.74
CA PRO A 267 -1.04 -2.87 -3.40
C PRO A 267 -0.03 -3.61 -2.51
N GLY A 268 -0.43 -4.72 -1.90
CA GLY A 268 0.40 -5.49 -0.99
C GLY A 268 1.71 -6.06 -1.55
N TYR A 269 1.92 -5.97 -2.87
CA TYR A 269 3.16 -6.36 -3.57
C TYR A 269 4.00 -5.17 -4.01
N MET A 270 3.51 -3.94 -3.80
CA MET A 270 4.15 -2.70 -4.24
C MET A 270 5.34 -2.33 -3.37
N ALA A 271 6.44 -1.93 -3.97
CA ALA A 271 7.61 -1.44 -3.24
C ALA A 271 7.34 -0.07 -2.56
N PRO A 272 7.94 0.21 -1.40
CA PRO A 272 7.71 1.46 -0.67
C PRO A 272 7.99 2.73 -1.49
N GLU A 273 9.03 2.74 -2.31
CA GLU A 273 9.36 3.87 -3.20
C GLU A 273 8.29 4.12 -4.26
N GLN A 274 7.64 3.07 -4.76
CA GLN A 274 6.51 3.18 -5.68
C GLN A 274 5.28 3.76 -4.97
N ALA A 275 5.01 3.30 -3.73
CA ALA A 275 3.92 3.83 -2.91
C ALA A 275 4.11 5.33 -2.55
N LEU A 276 5.36 5.83 -2.57
CA LEU A 276 5.68 7.24 -2.33
C LEU A 276 5.55 8.13 -3.58
N GLY A 277 5.18 7.57 -4.74
CA GLY A 277 5.05 8.32 -6.00
C GLY A 277 6.37 8.87 -6.54
N LYS A 278 7.51 8.27 -6.18
CA LYS A 278 8.83 8.66 -6.70
C LYS A 278 9.07 8.04 -8.09
N SER A 279 8.26 8.39 -9.05
CA SER A 279 8.21 7.79 -10.39
C SER A 279 9.53 7.89 -11.18
N GLY A 280 10.37 8.89 -10.93
CA GLY A 280 11.66 9.08 -11.62
C GLY A 280 12.80 8.15 -11.15
N THR A 281 12.59 7.26 -10.19
CA THR A 281 13.64 6.45 -9.56
C THR A 281 13.28 4.96 -9.42
N VAL A 282 12.31 4.45 -10.21
CA VAL A 282 11.98 3.02 -10.15
C VAL A 282 13.13 2.22 -10.74
N SER A 283 13.90 1.59 -9.84
CA SER A 283 15.08 0.78 -10.16
C SER A 283 14.72 -0.71 -10.20
N PRO A 284 15.60 -1.56 -10.73
CA PRO A 284 15.48 -3.02 -10.62
C PRO A 284 15.18 -3.54 -9.20
N ALA A 285 15.55 -2.80 -8.17
CA ALA A 285 15.25 -3.14 -6.78
C ALA A 285 13.75 -3.13 -6.42
N ALA A 286 12.91 -2.47 -7.21
CA ALA A 286 11.46 -2.55 -7.05
C ALA A 286 10.92 -3.94 -7.45
N ASP A 287 11.44 -4.52 -8.53
CA ASP A 287 11.09 -5.89 -8.94
C ASP A 287 11.61 -6.93 -7.95
N VAL A 288 12.80 -6.69 -7.37
CA VAL A 288 13.32 -7.54 -6.27
C VAL A 288 12.37 -7.53 -5.07
N TYR A 289 11.78 -6.37 -4.73
CA TYR A 289 10.74 -6.31 -3.70
C TYR A 289 9.51 -7.13 -4.10
N GLY A 290 9.03 -7.01 -5.35
CA GLY A 290 7.94 -7.81 -5.90
C GLY A 290 8.20 -9.32 -5.80
N LEU A 291 9.41 -9.78 -6.20
CA LEU A 291 9.83 -11.19 -6.05
C LEU A 291 9.83 -11.63 -4.58
N GLY A 292 10.31 -10.78 -3.67
CA GLY A 292 10.26 -11.00 -2.22
C GLY A 292 8.82 -11.09 -1.70
N ALA A 293 7.91 -10.25 -2.21
CA ALA A 293 6.50 -10.25 -1.84
C ALA A 293 5.78 -11.52 -2.36
N ILE A 294 6.13 -12.01 -3.54
CA ILE A 294 5.64 -13.29 -4.06
C ILE A 294 6.15 -14.44 -3.19
N LEU A 295 7.45 -14.46 -2.84
CA LEU A 295 8.01 -15.47 -1.93
C LEU A 295 7.28 -15.41 -0.56
N TYR A 296 7.01 -14.23 -0.04
CA TYR A 296 6.26 -14.06 1.21
C TYR A 296 4.85 -14.70 1.12
N ARG A 297 4.13 -14.46 0.01
CA ARG A 297 2.81 -15.07 -0.26
C ARG A 297 2.89 -16.59 -0.33
N ILE A 298 3.92 -17.14 -0.97
CA ILE A 298 4.17 -18.59 -1.05
C ILE A 298 4.38 -19.17 0.36
N LEU A 299 5.14 -18.48 1.21
CA LEU A 299 5.50 -18.97 2.53
C LEU A 299 4.39 -18.81 3.59
N THR A 300 3.56 -17.77 3.48
CA THR A 300 2.62 -17.39 4.54
C THR A 300 1.14 -17.44 4.13
N GLY A 301 0.86 -17.68 2.85
CA GLY A 301 -0.50 -17.69 2.32
C GLY A 301 -1.14 -16.29 2.13
N ARG A 302 -0.41 -15.19 2.39
CA ARG A 302 -0.92 -13.81 2.27
C ARG A 302 0.18 -12.84 1.81
N PRO A 303 -0.14 -11.68 1.24
CA PRO A 303 0.87 -10.66 0.88
C PRO A 303 1.55 -10.12 2.14
N PRO A 304 2.76 -9.51 2.00
CA PRO A 304 3.54 -8.99 3.14
C PRO A 304 2.81 -7.90 3.92
N ILE A 305 2.11 -7.01 3.24
CA ILE A 305 1.33 -5.90 3.81
C ILE A 305 -0.05 -5.88 3.17
N GLN A 306 -1.08 -5.88 3.99
CA GLN A 306 -2.48 -5.78 3.56
C GLN A 306 -3.32 -5.23 4.71
N ALA A 307 -4.15 -4.22 4.44
CA ALA A 307 -5.13 -3.71 5.39
C ALA A 307 -6.31 -4.69 5.53
N GLU A 308 -6.97 -4.67 6.68
CA GLU A 308 -8.21 -5.41 6.88
C GLU A 308 -9.31 -4.91 5.94
N GLY A 309 -10.15 -5.83 5.47
CA GLY A 309 -11.22 -5.51 4.53
C GLY A 309 -10.74 -5.18 3.10
N GLY A 310 -9.43 -5.26 2.81
CA GLY A 310 -8.90 -4.99 1.46
C GLY A 310 -8.83 -3.50 1.10
N ASP A 311 -8.88 -2.59 2.09
CA ASP A 311 -8.76 -1.15 1.87
C ASP A 311 -7.41 -0.81 1.22
N VAL A 312 -7.47 -0.35 -0.02
CA VAL A 312 -6.31 -0.02 -0.87
C VAL A 312 -5.55 1.19 -0.32
N ALA A 313 -6.25 2.26 0.05
CA ALA A 313 -5.64 3.50 0.56
C ALA A 313 -4.91 3.22 1.88
N ARG A 314 -5.54 2.49 2.78
CA ARG A 314 -4.94 2.08 4.05
C ARG A 314 -3.76 1.12 3.84
N THR A 315 -3.81 0.23 2.85
CA THR A 315 -2.68 -0.66 2.53
C THR A 315 -1.47 0.14 2.05
N ILE A 316 -1.67 1.16 1.22
CA ILE A 316 -0.59 2.05 0.75
C ILE A 316 0.02 2.84 1.92
N GLU A 317 -0.80 3.34 2.83
CA GLU A 317 -0.32 4.00 4.04
C GLU A 317 0.53 3.05 4.90
N LEU A 318 0.07 1.80 5.08
CA LEU A 318 0.81 0.77 5.80
C LEU A 318 2.17 0.44 5.14
N ILE A 319 2.24 0.41 3.81
CA ILE A 319 3.50 0.20 3.07
C ILE A 319 4.50 1.32 3.35
N ARG A 320 4.02 2.56 3.51
CA ARG A 320 4.86 3.73 3.82
C ARG A 320 5.36 3.74 5.25
N GLU A 321 4.58 3.22 6.18
CA GLU A 321 4.79 3.37 7.62
C GLU A 321 5.38 2.16 8.32
N HIS A 322 5.19 0.94 7.80
CA HIS A 322 5.44 -0.28 8.56
C HIS A 322 6.43 -1.24 7.89
N ASP A 323 7.27 -1.84 8.71
CA ASP A 323 8.11 -2.97 8.32
C ASP A 323 7.27 -4.24 8.15
N VAL A 324 7.70 -5.09 7.22
CA VAL A 324 7.12 -6.41 7.01
C VAL A 324 7.41 -7.32 8.20
N ILE A 325 6.37 -8.00 8.71
CA ILE A 325 6.52 -9.04 9.73
C ILE A 325 7.26 -10.23 9.10
N ALA A 326 8.31 -10.72 9.73
CA ALA A 326 9.09 -11.82 9.17
C ALA A 326 8.24 -13.10 9.01
N PRO A 327 8.38 -13.85 7.90
CA PRO A 327 7.62 -15.08 7.67
C PRO A 327 7.69 -16.05 8.86
N ARG A 328 8.84 -16.21 9.49
CA ARG A 328 9.02 -17.07 10.67
C ARG A 328 8.35 -16.57 11.95
N GLU A 329 8.02 -15.29 12.06
CA GLU A 329 7.20 -14.77 13.15
C GLU A 329 5.74 -15.23 13.02
N ARG A 330 5.31 -15.59 11.81
CA ARG A 330 3.97 -16.12 11.52
C ARG A 330 3.93 -17.65 11.62
N ASP A 331 4.94 -18.33 11.06
CA ASP A 331 5.08 -19.77 11.14
C ASP A 331 6.55 -20.16 11.34
N HIS A 332 6.87 -20.68 12.52
CA HIS A 332 8.22 -21.10 12.90
C HIS A 332 8.78 -22.26 12.08
N ARG A 333 7.93 -23.00 11.35
CA ARG A 333 8.31 -24.13 10.47
C ARG A 333 9.00 -23.64 9.20
N ILE A 334 8.82 -22.38 8.80
CA ILE A 334 9.47 -21.82 7.61
C ILE A 334 11.01 -21.88 7.78
N PRO A 335 11.76 -22.41 6.77
CA PRO A 335 13.22 -22.47 6.81
C PRO A 335 13.85 -21.10 7.06
N LYS A 336 14.98 -21.09 7.81
CA LYS A 336 15.68 -19.84 8.16
C LYS A 336 16.24 -19.15 6.92
N GLU A 337 16.67 -19.91 5.96
CA GLU A 337 17.24 -19.49 4.69
C GLU A 337 16.18 -18.72 3.88
N LEU A 338 15.01 -19.31 3.66
CA LEU A 338 13.89 -18.66 2.96
C LEU A 338 13.39 -17.41 3.67
N ASN A 339 13.33 -17.44 5.01
CA ASN A 339 13.01 -16.25 5.79
C ASN A 339 14.04 -15.12 5.56
N THR A 340 15.33 -15.46 5.51
CA THR A 340 16.41 -14.49 5.30
C THR A 340 16.34 -13.89 3.90
N LEU A 341 16.17 -14.74 2.86
CA LEU A 341 15.95 -14.31 1.47
C LEU A 341 14.77 -13.36 1.35
N CYS A 342 13.63 -13.76 1.90
CA CYS A 342 12.40 -12.99 1.86
C CYS A 342 12.56 -11.61 2.52
N ILE A 343 13.09 -11.57 3.75
CA ILE A 343 13.26 -10.30 4.48
C ILE A 343 14.27 -9.39 3.81
N LYS A 344 15.38 -9.92 3.26
CA LYS A 344 16.35 -9.11 2.52
C LYS A 344 15.73 -8.48 1.28
N SER A 345 14.88 -9.19 0.54
CA SER A 345 14.18 -8.64 -0.62
C SER A 345 13.15 -7.58 -0.26
N LEU A 346 12.52 -7.70 0.92
CA LEU A 346 11.47 -6.81 1.43
C LEU A 346 12.01 -5.65 2.29
N GLU A 347 13.33 -5.36 2.25
CA GLU A 347 13.91 -4.20 2.91
C GLU A 347 13.24 -2.91 2.43
N THR A 348 12.91 -2.01 3.35
CA THR A 348 12.28 -0.72 3.02
C THR A 348 13.23 0.16 2.20
N ASP A 349 14.53 0.19 2.58
CA ASP A 349 15.57 0.85 1.80
C ASP A 349 16.02 -0.05 0.63
N ALA A 350 15.77 0.40 -0.61
CA ALA A 350 16.15 -0.30 -1.82
C ALA A 350 17.66 -0.66 -1.88
N LYS A 351 18.52 0.15 -1.26
CA LYS A 351 19.96 -0.10 -1.20
C LYS A 351 20.35 -1.33 -0.37
N LEU A 352 19.51 -1.76 0.55
CA LEU A 352 19.75 -2.91 1.42
C LEU A 352 19.19 -4.22 0.82
N ARG A 353 18.40 -4.14 -0.25
CA ARG A 353 17.89 -5.31 -0.99
C ARG A 353 19.00 -5.97 -1.82
N TYR A 354 18.66 -7.05 -2.50
CA TYR A 354 19.47 -7.48 -3.65
C TYR A 354 19.41 -6.38 -4.72
N GLN A 355 20.55 -6.08 -5.34
CA GLN A 355 20.62 -4.95 -6.28
C GLN A 355 20.08 -5.30 -7.67
N HIS A 356 20.00 -6.60 -7.99
CA HIS A 356 19.42 -7.13 -9.23
C HIS A 356 18.74 -8.49 -8.96
N ALA A 357 17.77 -8.84 -9.78
CA ALA A 357 16.99 -10.07 -9.63
C ALA A 357 17.86 -11.36 -9.73
N GLY A 358 18.98 -11.32 -10.48
CA GLY A 358 19.91 -12.43 -10.57
C GLY A 358 20.52 -12.82 -9.22
N ALA A 359 20.90 -11.87 -8.38
CA ALA A 359 21.43 -12.18 -7.05
C ALA A 359 20.40 -12.82 -6.12
N PHE A 360 19.11 -12.50 -6.29
CA PHE A 360 18.02 -13.18 -5.60
C PHE A 360 17.82 -14.59 -6.16
N ALA A 361 17.86 -14.77 -7.49
CA ALA A 361 17.76 -16.05 -8.16
C ALA A 361 18.90 -17.01 -7.72
N ASP A 362 20.14 -16.51 -7.66
CA ASP A 362 21.31 -17.29 -7.22
C ASP A 362 21.14 -17.84 -5.79
N ASP A 363 20.66 -17.00 -4.87
CA ASP A 363 20.43 -17.45 -3.50
C ASP A 363 19.25 -18.44 -3.40
N LEU A 364 18.21 -18.24 -4.23
CA LEU A 364 17.07 -19.16 -4.29
C LEU A 364 17.51 -20.52 -4.87
N GLN A 365 18.39 -20.52 -5.88
CA GLN A 365 18.99 -21.71 -6.44
C GLN A 365 19.83 -22.44 -5.41
N ARG A 366 20.72 -21.75 -4.68
CA ARG A 366 21.53 -22.33 -3.59
C ARG A 366 20.64 -23.01 -2.55
N TYR A 367 19.54 -22.36 -2.17
CA TYR A 367 18.59 -22.97 -1.24
C TYR A 367 18.02 -24.29 -1.79
N LEU A 368 17.60 -24.33 -3.06
CA LEU A 368 17.05 -25.53 -3.68
C LEU A 368 18.10 -26.66 -3.83
N GLU A 369 19.36 -26.29 -4.04
CA GLU A 369 20.49 -27.22 -4.10
C GLU A 369 21.00 -27.66 -2.71
N GLY A 370 20.46 -27.08 -1.62
CA GLY A 370 20.90 -27.39 -0.26
C GLY A 370 22.26 -26.77 0.10
N THR A 371 22.73 -25.80 -0.69
CA THR A 371 23.99 -25.08 -0.44
C THR A 371 23.77 -23.79 0.36
N ALA A 372 24.84 -23.24 0.94
CA ALA A 372 24.72 -22.03 1.77
C ALA A 372 24.34 -20.80 0.94
N ILE A 373 23.30 -20.08 1.35
CA ILE A 373 22.89 -18.81 0.76
C ILE A 373 23.91 -17.71 1.08
N GLN A 374 24.04 -16.71 0.21
CA GLN A 374 24.91 -15.55 0.45
C GLN A 374 24.25 -14.48 1.32
N ALA A 375 22.92 -14.45 1.35
CA ALA A 375 22.18 -13.53 2.20
C ALA A 375 22.51 -13.77 3.67
N LYS A 376 22.86 -12.69 4.36
CA LYS A 376 23.08 -12.73 5.81
C LYS A 376 21.85 -12.20 6.54
N PRO A 377 21.45 -12.81 7.66
CA PRO A 377 20.40 -12.26 8.49
C PRO A 377 20.80 -10.88 9.01
N ARG A 378 19.82 -9.96 9.13
CA ARG A 378 20.05 -8.63 9.72
C ARG A 378 20.79 -8.76 11.06
N GLY A 379 21.88 -8.04 11.22
CA GLY A 379 22.61 -7.97 12.51
C GLY A 379 21.71 -7.42 13.61
N LEU A 380 21.99 -7.77 14.87
CA LEU A 380 21.23 -7.27 16.04
C LEU A 380 21.12 -5.75 16.06
N LEU A 381 22.21 -5.04 15.75
CA LEU A 381 22.24 -3.59 15.71
C LEU A 381 21.36 -3.02 14.61
N GLN A 382 21.36 -3.62 13.41
CA GLN A 382 20.48 -3.21 12.30
C GLN A 382 19.01 -3.48 12.62
N ARG A 383 18.71 -4.60 13.30
CA ARG A 383 17.35 -4.91 13.80
C ARG A 383 16.88 -3.90 14.83
N LEU A 384 17.76 -3.47 15.74
CA LEU A 384 17.45 -2.45 16.74
C LEU A 384 17.25 -1.08 16.11
N LEU A 385 18.11 -0.69 15.17
CA LEU A 385 18.01 0.60 14.48
C LEU A 385 16.78 0.68 13.55
N SER A 386 16.47 -0.38 12.80
CA SER A 386 15.24 -0.42 11.99
C SER A 386 14.00 -0.42 12.88
N SER A 387 14.01 -1.23 13.96
CA SER A 387 12.94 -1.19 14.96
C SER A 387 12.76 0.18 15.61
N ALA A 388 13.86 0.89 15.90
CA ALA A 388 13.80 2.23 16.49
C ALA A 388 13.19 3.24 15.51
N ARG A 389 13.55 3.17 14.22
CA ARG A 389 13.05 4.08 13.17
C ARG A 389 11.54 3.94 12.94
N HIS A 390 11.01 2.71 13.03
CA HIS A 390 9.60 2.40 12.81
C HIS A 390 8.77 2.29 14.09
N ARG A 391 9.40 2.55 15.27
CA ARG A 391 8.76 2.44 16.60
C ARG A 391 9.20 3.60 17.48
N PRO A 392 8.76 4.83 17.16
CA PRO A 392 9.24 6.01 17.88
C PRO A 392 8.98 5.94 19.39
N GLY A 393 7.88 5.32 19.81
CA GLY A 393 7.58 5.14 21.24
C GLY A 393 8.55 4.20 21.96
N PHE A 394 8.91 3.07 21.33
CA PHE A 394 9.89 2.12 21.90
C PHE A 394 11.31 2.71 21.88
N ALA A 395 11.67 3.38 20.78
CA ALA A 395 12.95 4.08 20.67
C ALA A 395 13.09 5.18 21.74
N ALA A 396 12.02 5.95 21.98
CA ALA A 396 11.97 6.95 23.04
C ALA A 396 12.22 6.33 24.42
N THR A 397 11.53 5.22 24.75
CA THR A 397 11.72 4.52 26.02
C THR A 397 13.16 4.02 26.17
N LEU A 398 13.73 3.39 25.13
CA LEU A 398 15.13 2.93 25.16
C LEU A 398 16.12 4.08 25.30
N SER A 399 15.88 5.21 24.63
CA SER A 399 16.73 6.41 24.73
C SER A 399 16.70 6.99 26.13
N VAL A 400 15.53 7.11 26.75
CA VAL A 400 15.36 7.59 28.12
C VAL A 400 16.07 6.65 29.11
N LEU A 401 15.89 5.33 28.96
CA LEU A 401 16.57 4.34 29.79
C LEU A 401 18.08 4.36 29.60
N GLY A 402 18.57 4.57 28.35
CA GLY A 402 19.99 4.71 28.05
C GLY A 402 20.61 5.93 28.71
N VAL A 403 19.99 7.11 28.55
CA VAL A 403 20.42 8.35 29.21
C VAL A 403 20.43 8.21 30.72
N PHE A 404 19.37 7.60 31.27
CA PHE A 404 19.28 7.32 32.68
C PHE A 404 20.37 6.38 33.17
N SER A 405 20.66 5.29 32.46
CA SER A 405 21.71 4.33 32.79
C SER A 405 23.11 4.95 32.77
N VAL A 406 23.39 5.79 31.75
CA VAL A 406 24.65 6.54 31.63
C VAL A 406 24.79 7.54 32.79
N TYR A 407 23.75 8.32 33.09
CA TYR A 407 23.74 9.25 34.22
C TYR A 407 24.01 8.51 35.51
N HIS A 408 23.35 7.37 35.73
CA HIS A 408 23.53 6.55 36.91
C HIS A 408 24.97 6.00 37.07
N LEU A 409 25.54 5.50 35.96
CA LEU A 409 26.92 5.01 35.90
C LEU A 409 27.92 6.12 36.28
N VAL A 410 27.77 7.30 35.69
CA VAL A 410 28.62 8.49 35.93
C VAL A 410 28.48 8.94 37.40
N ALA A 411 27.27 9.07 37.91
CA ALA A 411 27.00 9.49 39.29
C ALA A 411 27.58 8.52 40.31
N ASN A 412 27.56 7.21 40.00
CA ASN A 412 28.15 6.18 40.85
C ASN A 412 29.68 6.23 40.84
N TYR A 413 30.30 6.37 39.64
CA TYR A 413 31.75 6.46 39.49
C TYR A 413 32.31 7.75 40.12
N ALA A 414 31.59 8.86 40.02
CA ALA A 414 31.99 10.16 40.59
C ALA A 414 31.79 10.22 42.12
N GLY A 415 31.30 9.18 42.78
CA GLY A 415 31.08 9.15 44.24
C GLY A 415 30.01 10.13 44.73
N LEU A 416 29.13 10.61 43.83
CA LEU A 416 28.12 11.62 44.14
C LEU A 416 26.94 11.06 45.00
N ARG A 417 26.96 9.76 45.37
CA ARG A 417 25.91 9.10 46.15
C ARG A 417 26.47 8.20 47.25
N PRO A 418 26.12 8.45 48.49
CA PRO A 418 26.61 7.65 49.64
C PRO A 418 25.99 6.25 49.75
N ASP A 419 24.74 6.01 49.22
CA ASP A 419 24.03 4.72 49.33
C ASP A 419 23.95 3.97 47.97
N SER A 420 25.08 3.74 47.33
CA SER A 420 25.15 3.19 45.98
C SER A 420 24.56 1.76 45.85
N HIS A 421 24.69 0.91 46.89
CA HIS A 421 24.27 -0.50 46.81
C HIS A 421 22.75 -0.71 46.68
N LYS A 422 21.94 -0.07 47.52
CA LYS A 422 20.47 -0.18 47.46
C LYS A 422 19.93 0.36 46.14
N PHE A 423 20.46 1.50 45.71
CA PHE A 423 20.05 2.12 44.48
C PHE A 423 20.46 1.32 43.23
N ASN A 424 21.68 0.75 43.22
CA ASN A 424 22.14 -0.12 42.12
C ASN A 424 21.26 -1.36 41.97
N THR A 425 20.82 -1.96 43.08
CA THR A 425 19.90 -3.10 43.09
C THR A 425 18.54 -2.71 42.47
N ILE A 426 18.01 -1.54 42.84
CA ILE A 426 16.74 -1.03 42.28
C ILE A 426 16.85 -0.82 40.79
N VAL A 427 17.90 -0.16 40.31
CA VAL A 427 18.13 0.09 38.87
C VAL A 427 18.30 -1.22 38.12
N ALA A 428 19.04 -2.19 38.69
CA ALA A 428 19.23 -3.51 38.07
C ALA A 428 17.91 -4.29 37.87
N VAL A 429 16.90 -4.03 38.71
CA VAL A 429 15.57 -4.65 38.58
C VAL A 429 14.66 -3.82 37.65
N VAL A 430 14.65 -2.50 37.82
CA VAL A 430 13.66 -1.63 37.13
C VAL A 430 13.96 -1.48 35.66
N VAL A 431 15.23 -1.40 35.24
CA VAL A 431 15.59 -1.26 33.83
C VAL A 431 15.12 -2.47 33.01
N PRO A 432 15.37 -3.72 33.37
CA PRO A 432 14.81 -4.88 32.69
C PRO A 432 13.27 -4.89 32.68
N VAL A 433 12.63 -4.56 33.80
CA VAL A 433 11.17 -4.50 33.91
C VAL A 433 10.60 -3.43 32.97
N ALA A 434 11.21 -2.26 32.87
CA ALA A 434 10.81 -1.21 31.95
C ALA A 434 10.97 -1.62 30.48
N ILE A 435 12.05 -2.34 30.13
CA ILE A 435 12.26 -2.89 28.78
C ILE A 435 11.19 -3.94 28.46
N ILE A 436 10.90 -4.86 29.39
CA ILE A 436 9.86 -5.88 29.23
C ILE A 436 8.48 -5.21 29.08
N ASN A 437 8.16 -4.21 29.90
CA ASN A 437 6.93 -3.44 29.82
C ASN A 437 6.79 -2.75 28.46
N ALA A 438 7.84 -2.07 27.99
CA ALA A 438 7.85 -1.42 26.68
C ALA A 438 7.68 -2.45 25.54
N TRP A 439 8.35 -3.61 25.61
CA TRP A 439 8.19 -4.69 24.63
C TRP A 439 6.78 -5.28 24.64
N PHE A 440 6.20 -5.51 25.82
CA PHE A 440 4.83 -6.03 25.99
C PHE A 440 3.81 -5.10 25.35
N TRP A 441 3.80 -3.82 25.71
CA TRP A 441 2.86 -2.83 25.16
C TRP A 441 3.05 -2.59 23.67
N GLN A 442 4.29 -2.61 23.19
CA GLN A 442 4.59 -2.53 21.77
C GLN A 442 4.02 -3.73 21.00
N SER A 443 4.15 -4.94 21.57
CA SER A 443 3.61 -6.17 20.98
C SER A 443 2.08 -6.17 21.01
N TRP A 444 1.49 -5.67 22.09
CA TRP A 444 0.05 -5.51 22.24
C TRP A 444 -0.53 -4.47 21.29
N LEU A 445 0.13 -3.33 21.13
CA LEU A 445 -0.25 -2.27 20.19
C LEU A 445 -0.35 -2.78 18.74
N ARG A 446 0.53 -3.70 18.36
CA ARG A 446 0.46 -4.37 17.06
C ARG A 446 -0.76 -5.28 16.92
N ARG A 447 -1.13 -5.98 17.99
CA ARG A 447 -2.29 -6.88 17.99
C ARG A 447 -3.62 -6.12 17.97
N THR A 448 -3.67 -4.94 18.56
CA THR A 448 -4.87 -4.10 18.72
C THR A 448 -4.96 -3.00 17.66
N GLN A 449 -4.18 -3.09 16.58
CA GLN A 449 -4.19 -2.12 15.45
C GLN A 449 -4.07 -0.65 15.88
N GLY A 450 -3.27 -0.38 16.91
CA GLY A 450 -3.02 0.99 17.34
C GLY A 450 -4.16 1.62 18.14
N ALA A 451 -5.00 0.82 18.80
CA ALA A 451 -6.08 1.33 19.66
C ALA A 451 -5.55 2.40 20.62
N ALA A 452 -6.17 3.57 20.62
CA ALA A 452 -5.68 4.74 21.36
C ALA A 452 -5.47 4.46 22.86
N TRP A 453 -6.35 3.67 23.49
CA TRP A 453 -6.28 3.34 24.91
C TRP A 453 -4.98 2.62 25.30
N THR A 454 -4.37 1.85 24.38
CA THR A 454 -3.12 1.12 24.64
C THR A 454 -1.95 2.07 24.90
N LEU A 455 -1.92 3.24 24.24
CA LEU A 455 -0.90 4.27 24.48
C LEU A 455 -1.06 4.90 25.87
N TYR A 456 -2.31 5.12 26.30
CA TYR A 456 -2.58 5.64 27.65
C TYR A 456 -2.18 4.63 28.73
N ALA A 457 -2.53 3.36 28.54
CA ALA A 457 -2.14 2.30 29.46
C ALA A 457 -0.62 2.11 29.56
N TRP A 458 0.08 2.18 28.40
CA TRP A 458 1.55 2.11 28.37
C TRP A 458 2.18 3.26 29.16
N THR A 459 1.79 4.51 28.89
CA THR A 459 2.35 5.68 29.58
C THR A 459 2.03 5.69 31.07
N THR A 460 0.86 5.16 31.45
CA THR A 460 0.52 4.97 32.87
C THR A 460 1.47 3.98 33.53
N GLY A 461 1.76 2.84 32.90
CA GLY A 461 2.73 1.87 33.39
C GLY A 461 4.14 2.46 33.56
N GLU A 462 4.60 3.26 32.59
CA GLU A 462 5.89 3.96 32.68
C GLU A 462 5.92 4.98 33.85
N ALA A 463 4.85 5.74 34.04
CA ALA A 463 4.76 6.71 35.14
C ALA A 463 4.73 6.04 36.51
N VAL A 464 4.02 4.91 36.65
CA VAL A 464 3.99 4.11 37.90
C VAL A 464 5.36 3.53 38.19
N LEU A 465 6.03 2.90 37.22
CA LEU A 465 7.39 2.36 37.39
C LEU A 465 8.37 3.46 37.80
N LEU A 466 8.34 4.62 37.14
CA LEU A 466 9.18 5.75 37.53
C LEU A 466 8.90 6.22 38.96
N THR A 467 7.63 6.29 39.34
CA THR A 467 7.23 6.68 40.70
C THR A 467 7.77 5.71 41.77
N CYS A 468 7.71 4.38 41.52
CA CYS A 468 8.30 3.38 42.39
C CYS A 468 9.82 3.58 42.54
N VAL A 469 10.52 3.89 41.46
CA VAL A 469 11.97 4.14 41.48
C VAL A 469 12.30 5.41 42.26
N VAL A 470 11.54 6.50 42.06
CA VAL A 470 11.73 7.75 42.80
C VAL A 470 11.51 7.56 44.29
N MET A 471 10.45 6.84 44.68
CA MET A 471 10.17 6.51 46.07
C MET A 471 11.28 5.68 46.71
N ALA A 472 11.75 4.64 46.03
CA ALA A 472 12.84 3.80 46.49
C ALA A 472 14.21 4.53 46.52
N GLY A 473 14.38 5.57 45.69
CA GLY A 473 15.60 6.39 45.62
C GLY A 473 15.64 7.59 46.57
N GLY A 474 14.74 7.65 47.58
CA GLY A 474 14.71 8.72 48.58
C GLY A 474 13.54 9.69 48.46
N GLY A 475 12.53 9.38 47.66
CA GLY A 475 11.29 10.14 47.57
C GLY A 475 11.48 11.57 47.08
N ALA A 476 10.92 12.55 47.78
CA ALA A 476 10.96 13.97 47.38
C ALA A 476 12.38 14.56 47.31
N ALA A 477 13.32 14.03 48.10
CA ALA A 477 14.73 14.46 48.11
C ALA A 477 15.54 13.84 46.96
N SER A 478 14.96 12.86 46.23
CA SER A 478 15.65 12.20 45.12
C SER A 478 15.91 13.13 43.95
N GLY A 479 17.16 13.17 43.45
CA GLY A 479 17.49 13.85 42.20
C GLY A 479 16.78 13.26 40.96
N MET A 480 16.20 12.06 41.09
CA MET A 480 15.46 11.36 40.06
C MET A 480 14.09 11.96 39.74
N ASN A 481 13.60 12.90 40.56
CA ASN A 481 12.37 13.65 40.27
C ASN A 481 12.43 14.37 38.91
N SER A 482 13.62 14.69 38.41
CA SER A 482 13.84 15.27 37.09
C SER A 482 13.46 14.30 35.93
N ALA A 483 13.39 12.98 36.19
CA ALA A 483 13.01 12.00 35.17
C ALA A 483 11.52 12.13 34.73
N TYR A 484 10.66 12.76 35.53
CA TYR A 484 9.30 13.08 35.10
C TYR A 484 9.28 14.03 33.90
N PHE A 485 10.23 14.98 33.80
CA PHE A 485 10.38 15.83 32.61
C PHE A 485 10.74 15.03 31.36
N LEU A 486 11.59 14.01 31.50
CA LEU A 486 11.94 13.12 30.39
C LEU A 486 10.73 12.31 29.92
N LEU A 487 9.86 11.87 30.82
CA LEU A 487 8.64 11.16 30.46
C LEU A 487 7.66 12.03 29.68
N VAL A 488 7.48 13.28 30.09
CA VAL A 488 6.68 14.28 29.36
C VAL A 488 7.32 14.55 27.98
N ALA A 489 8.64 14.77 27.92
CA ALA A 489 9.35 15.02 26.66
C ALA A 489 9.23 13.83 25.68
N ALA A 490 9.36 12.60 26.19
CA ALA A 490 9.24 11.38 25.37
C ALA A 490 7.82 11.18 24.80
N SER A 491 6.80 11.71 25.47
CA SER A 491 5.42 11.60 25.00
C SER A 491 5.16 12.33 23.67
N VAL A 492 5.96 13.37 23.35
CA VAL A 492 5.90 14.11 22.08
C VAL A 492 6.20 13.21 20.88
N LEU A 493 7.14 12.27 21.04
CA LEU A 493 7.54 11.34 19.99
C LEU A 493 6.41 10.39 19.55
N ARG A 494 5.32 10.33 20.32
CA ARG A 494 4.11 9.58 19.97
C ARG A 494 3.10 10.39 19.14
N CYS A 495 3.43 11.65 18.80
CA CYS A 495 2.73 12.55 17.88
C CYS A 495 1.22 12.75 18.13
N ARG A 496 0.76 12.64 19.41
CA ARG A 496 -0.65 12.82 19.79
C ARG A 496 -0.78 13.91 20.87
N PRO A 497 -1.35 15.10 20.55
CA PRO A 497 -1.45 16.20 21.51
C PRO A 497 -2.18 15.83 22.82
N LEU A 498 -3.31 15.13 22.71
CA LEU A 498 -4.08 14.68 23.88
C LEU A 498 -3.29 13.76 24.81
N LEU A 499 -2.41 12.92 24.25
CA LEU A 499 -1.54 12.03 25.04
C LEU A 499 -0.51 12.86 25.83
N VAL A 500 0.06 13.90 25.25
CA VAL A 500 0.99 14.82 25.95
C VAL A 500 0.29 15.48 27.13
N GLY A 501 -0.92 15.99 26.94
CA GLY A 501 -1.72 16.55 28.03
C GLY A 501 -1.98 15.53 29.15
N TYR A 502 -2.38 14.33 28.80
CA TYR A 502 -2.61 13.23 29.76
C TYR A 502 -1.36 12.90 30.55
N VAL A 503 -0.21 12.70 29.88
CA VAL A 503 1.07 12.34 30.53
C VAL A 503 1.53 13.47 31.46
N THR A 504 1.33 14.73 31.07
CA THR A 504 1.65 15.88 31.89
C THR A 504 0.86 15.88 33.21
N VAL A 505 -0.47 15.72 33.13
CA VAL A 505 -1.32 15.63 34.32
C VAL A 505 -0.95 14.44 35.20
N LEU A 506 -0.74 13.27 34.58
CA LEU A 506 -0.37 12.05 35.28
C LEU A 506 0.97 12.20 36.03
N THR A 507 1.99 12.77 35.40
CA THR A 507 3.30 12.99 36.03
C THR A 507 3.24 14.01 37.16
N MET A 508 2.40 15.06 37.03
CA MET A 508 2.14 16.00 38.11
C MET A 508 1.48 15.31 39.32
N LEU A 509 0.50 14.44 39.08
CA LEU A 509 -0.14 13.67 40.15
C LEU A 509 0.84 12.72 40.82
N CYS A 510 1.65 12.00 40.05
CA CYS A 510 2.69 11.11 40.58
C CYS A 510 3.71 11.87 41.43
N TYR A 511 4.19 13.01 40.94
CA TYR A 511 5.14 13.86 41.68
C TYR A 511 4.52 14.41 42.95
N SER A 512 3.28 14.89 42.94
CA SER A 512 2.56 15.37 44.10
C SER A 512 2.34 14.27 45.13
N PHE A 513 2.06 13.03 44.70
CA PHE A 513 1.94 11.88 45.54
C PHE A 513 3.28 11.56 46.25
N VAL A 514 4.40 11.52 45.52
CA VAL A 514 5.73 11.30 46.06
C VAL A 514 6.07 12.34 47.13
N TRP A 515 5.78 13.62 46.83
CA TRP A 515 6.02 14.73 47.77
C TRP A 515 5.18 14.57 49.05
N ALA A 516 3.87 14.36 48.90
CA ALA A 516 2.96 14.17 50.03
C ALA A 516 3.35 12.96 50.89
N TYR A 517 3.67 11.82 50.28
CA TYR A 517 4.15 10.63 50.96
C TYR A 517 5.44 10.90 51.75
N SER A 518 6.41 11.62 51.15
CA SER A 518 7.67 11.95 51.80
C SER A 518 7.46 12.83 53.04
N VAL A 519 6.54 13.82 52.94
CA VAL A 519 6.23 14.71 54.08
C VAL A 519 5.43 14.02 55.17
N PHE A 520 4.34 13.33 54.81
CA PHE A 520 3.38 12.83 55.81
C PHE A 520 3.73 11.45 56.34
N ALA A 521 4.24 10.52 55.49
CA ALA A 521 4.51 9.14 55.90
C ALA A 521 5.96 8.94 56.36
N VAL A 522 6.92 9.52 55.63
CA VAL A 522 8.36 9.34 55.93
C VAL A 522 8.88 10.44 56.87
N ARG A 523 8.09 11.51 57.09
CA ARG A 523 8.45 12.68 57.89
C ARG A 523 9.76 13.34 57.49
N GLN A 524 10.07 13.29 56.19
CA GLN A 524 11.20 13.97 55.60
C GLN A 524 10.88 15.47 55.45
N SER A 525 11.86 16.34 55.73
CA SER A 525 11.74 17.79 55.42
C SER A 525 11.82 17.99 53.92
N ALA A 526 10.68 17.91 53.21
CA ALA A 526 10.59 18.23 51.80
C ALA A 526 10.15 19.69 51.63
N ASP A 527 11.08 20.52 51.19
CA ASP A 527 10.84 21.96 51.07
C ASP A 527 9.80 22.29 49.98
N PRO A 528 8.66 22.89 50.29
CA PRO A 528 7.65 23.34 49.34
C PRO A 528 8.20 24.31 48.28
N LEU A 529 9.23 25.08 48.65
CA LEU A 529 9.90 26.02 47.73
C LEU A 529 10.61 25.32 46.58
N ILE A 530 10.88 24.04 46.68
CA ILE A 530 11.46 23.21 45.61
C ILE A 530 10.35 22.47 44.83
N ALA A 531 9.28 22.05 45.51
CA ALA A 531 8.22 21.25 44.90
C ALA A 531 7.33 22.09 43.96
N ILE A 532 6.95 23.29 44.38
CA ILE A 532 6.06 24.20 43.61
C ILE A 532 6.69 24.59 42.24
N PRO A 533 7.96 25.08 42.19
CA PRO A 533 8.60 25.41 40.92
C PRO A 533 8.70 24.22 39.97
N ARG A 534 8.95 22.99 40.48
CA ARG A 534 9.01 21.77 39.65
C ARG A 534 7.66 21.43 39.03
N LEU A 535 6.56 21.52 39.79
CA LEU A 535 5.21 21.32 39.28
C LEU A 535 4.85 22.37 38.20
N LEU A 536 5.20 23.65 38.44
CA LEU A 536 5.01 24.70 37.44
C LEU A 536 5.83 24.46 36.18
N ALA A 537 7.08 24.02 36.31
CA ALA A 537 7.92 23.70 35.18
C ALA A 537 7.39 22.48 34.38
N LEU A 538 6.91 21.44 35.06
CA LEU A 538 6.28 20.28 34.41
C LEU A 538 5.04 20.71 33.60
N SER A 539 4.17 21.53 34.21
CA SER A 539 2.98 22.03 33.53
C SER A 539 3.34 22.91 32.30
N LEU A 540 4.33 23.79 32.46
CA LEU A 540 4.78 24.69 31.37
C LEU A 540 5.36 23.88 30.19
N VAL A 541 6.23 22.91 30.45
CA VAL A 541 6.80 22.04 29.42
C VAL A 541 5.69 21.28 28.69
N GLY A 542 4.74 20.69 29.42
CA GLY A 542 3.61 19.96 28.82
C GLY A 542 2.71 20.85 27.98
N ILE A 543 2.41 22.07 28.44
CA ILE A 543 1.60 23.05 27.68
C ILE A 543 2.31 23.47 26.39
N ILE A 544 3.59 23.81 26.47
CA ILE A 544 4.38 24.19 25.28
C ILE A 544 4.38 23.07 24.25
N GLN A 545 4.63 21.84 24.69
CA GLN A 545 4.66 20.68 23.81
C GLN A 545 3.28 20.37 23.21
N TYR A 546 2.22 20.47 24.00
CA TYR A 546 0.84 20.31 23.52
C TYR A 546 0.50 21.32 22.44
N ILE A 547 0.82 22.59 22.66
CA ILE A 547 0.58 23.68 21.70
C ILE A 547 1.39 23.46 20.43
N ALA A 548 2.66 23.11 20.55
CA ALA A 548 3.56 22.85 19.41
C ALA A 548 3.02 21.71 18.53
N LEU A 549 2.63 20.59 19.11
CA LEU A 549 2.05 19.46 18.36
C LEU A 549 0.70 19.80 17.74
N ARG A 550 -0.17 20.52 18.47
CA ARG A 550 -1.46 20.96 17.94
C ARG A 550 -1.30 21.90 16.76
N HIS A 551 -0.34 22.84 16.86
CA HIS A 551 -0.05 23.77 15.76
C HIS A 551 0.49 23.04 14.54
N SER A 552 1.39 22.07 14.73
CA SER A 552 1.93 21.24 13.65
C SER A 552 0.84 20.40 12.96
N SER A 553 -0.10 19.81 13.71
CA SER A 553 -1.20 19.04 13.15
C SER A 553 -2.18 19.91 12.35
N VAL A 554 -2.54 21.09 12.85
CA VAL A 554 -3.41 22.06 12.16
C VAL A 554 -2.73 22.61 10.90
N SER A 555 -1.42 22.88 10.95
CA SER A 555 -0.64 23.32 9.79
C SER A 555 -0.62 22.27 8.69
N LEU A 556 -0.43 20.99 9.05
CA LEU A 556 -0.48 19.86 8.10
C LEU A 556 -1.88 19.71 7.48
N GLU A 557 -2.94 19.75 8.27
CA GLU A 557 -4.32 19.70 7.77
C GLU A 557 -4.63 20.87 6.84
N SER A 558 -4.16 22.08 7.19
CA SER A 558 -4.34 23.25 6.33
C SER A 558 -3.57 23.17 5.02
N GLN A 559 -2.38 22.56 5.02
CA GLN A 559 -1.61 22.29 3.80
C GLN A 559 -2.28 21.23 2.93
N VAL A 560 -2.77 20.15 3.51
CA VAL A 560 -3.53 19.11 2.81
C VAL A 560 -4.82 19.69 2.20
N ASN A 561 -5.55 20.51 2.95
CA ASN A 561 -6.77 21.17 2.46
C ASN A 561 -6.48 22.21 1.34
N ARG A 562 -5.36 22.95 1.42
CA ARG A 562 -4.92 23.86 0.35
C ARG A 562 -4.51 23.12 -0.91
N LEU A 563 -3.83 21.97 -0.77
CA LEU A 563 -3.47 21.11 -1.89
C LEU A 563 -4.72 20.48 -2.53
N SER A 564 -5.67 20.04 -1.72
CA SER A 564 -6.97 19.54 -2.17
C SER A 564 -7.79 20.62 -2.91
N GLN A 565 -7.85 21.86 -2.40
CA GLN A 565 -8.53 22.99 -3.06
C GLN A 565 -7.80 23.48 -4.34
N ARG A 566 -6.48 23.35 -4.38
CA ARG A 566 -5.70 23.69 -5.59
C ARG A 566 -5.91 22.66 -6.69
N ASN A 567 -6.04 21.38 -6.32
CA ASN A 567 -6.37 20.30 -7.25
C ASN A 567 -7.84 20.32 -7.74
N SER A 568 -8.74 20.96 -6.99
CA SER A 568 -10.14 21.12 -7.43
C SER A 568 -10.37 22.39 -8.28
N ARG A 569 -9.36 23.26 -8.44
CA ARG A 569 -9.40 24.47 -9.27
C ARG A 569 -8.57 24.37 -10.58
N ASN A 570 -7.75 23.32 -10.70
CA ASN A 570 -7.08 22.91 -11.92
C ASN A 570 -7.76 21.66 -12.50
#